data_dac626be5875d66b55a8daaa24943549
#
_entry.id   dac626be5875d66b55a8daaa24943549
#
_cell.length_a   1.000
_cell.length_b   1.000
_cell.length_c   1.000
_cell.angle_alpha   90.00
_cell.angle_beta   90.00
_cell.angle_gamma   90.00
#
_symmetry.space_group_name_H-M   'P 1'
#
loop_
_entity.id
_entity.type
_entity.pdbx_description
1 polymer ?
#
loop_
_entity_poly.entity_id
_entity_poly.type
_entity_poly.pdbx_seq_one_letter_code
_entity_poly.pdbx_strand_id
1 'polypeptide(L)'
;MSETRDFILPPELVELARKVVEANRARGLRVVAAESCTGGLVAAALTEIPGSSDVVEGGFVTYSDEAKSALLNVSRDVLETFGAVSVASAWEMAQGALARTRADTAVAITGIAGPGGGSQHKPVGTVFFARARRGANPTEVVADRKDFGDLGRGGVRLQAALCALELLMPVEESP
;
A
#
# COMPACT_ATOMS: atom_id res chain seq x y z
N MET A 1 -28.92 -13.47 -20.12
CA MET A 1 -28.70 -13.67 -18.66
C MET A 1 -27.32 -13.07 -18.37
N SER A 2 -27.22 -12.06 -17.51
CA SER A 2 -25.93 -11.52 -17.10
C SER A 2 -25.27 -12.56 -16.16
N GLU A 3 -24.06 -12.98 -16.46
CA GLU A 3 -23.28 -13.80 -15.53
C GLU A 3 -23.06 -13.02 -14.24
N THR A 4 -23.46 -13.59 -13.12
CA THR A 4 -23.14 -13.06 -11.81
C THR A 4 -21.62 -13.23 -11.60
N ARG A 5 -20.92 -12.13 -11.36
CA ARG A 5 -19.50 -12.15 -11.02
C ARG A 5 -19.35 -11.84 -9.54
N ASP A 6 -18.77 -12.77 -8.81
CA ASP A 6 -18.49 -12.57 -7.39
C ASP A 6 -17.31 -11.62 -7.17
N PHE A 7 -16.31 -11.66 -8.07
CA PHE A 7 -15.09 -10.87 -7.99
C PHE A 7 -14.67 -10.35 -9.36
N ILE A 8 -14.05 -9.15 -9.39
CA ILE A 8 -13.54 -8.52 -10.61
C ILE A 8 -12.01 -8.52 -10.70
N LEU A 9 -11.32 -8.75 -9.58
CA LEU A 9 -9.88 -8.74 -9.50
C LEU A 9 -9.28 -10.16 -9.66
N PRO A 10 -7.97 -10.26 -9.97
CA PRO A 10 -7.28 -11.54 -10.05
C PRO A 10 -7.46 -12.38 -8.79
N PRO A 11 -7.65 -13.71 -8.93
CA PRO A 11 -7.92 -14.62 -7.79
C PRO A 11 -6.87 -14.53 -6.67
N GLU A 12 -5.60 -14.38 -7.01
CA GLU A 12 -4.52 -14.26 -6.02
C GLU A 12 -4.64 -13.01 -5.14
N LEU A 13 -5.10 -11.88 -5.71
CA LEU A 13 -5.38 -10.66 -4.94
C LEU A 13 -6.58 -10.85 -4.02
N VAL A 14 -7.64 -11.44 -4.54
CA VAL A 14 -8.87 -11.68 -3.77
C VAL A 14 -8.60 -12.62 -2.59
N GLU A 15 -7.87 -13.70 -2.83
CA GLU A 15 -7.53 -14.67 -1.79
C GLU A 15 -6.67 -14.06 -0.68
N LEU A 16 -5.64 -13.28 -1.04
CA LEU A 16 -4.80 -12.62 -0.05
C LEU A 16 -5.56 -11.52 0.69
N ALA A 17 -6.37 -10.74 -0.01
CA ALA A 17 -7.21 -9.72 0.61
C ALA A 17 -8.21 -10.32 1.61
N ARG A 18 -8.77 -11.49 1.31
CA ARG A 18 -9.64 -12.24 2.22
C ARG A 18 -8.91 -12.57 3.52
N LYS A 19 -7.71 -13.14 3.42
CA LYS A 19 -6.87 -13.45 4.60
C LYS A 19 -6.58 -12.23 5.44
N VAL A 20 -6.24 -11.10 4.79
CA VAL A 20 -5.98 -9.83 5.48
C VAL A 20 -7.22 -9.34 6.22
N VAL A 21 -8.38 -9.33 5.55
CA VAL A 21 -9.64 -8.87 6.16
C VAL A 21 -10.04 -9.77 7.33
N GLU A 22 -10.01 -11.09 7.16
CA GLU A 22 -10.37 -12.05 8.21
C GLU A 22 -9.43 -11.96 9.42
N ALA A 23 -8.12 -11.89 9.20
CA ALA A 23 -7.13 -11.82 10.27
C ALA A 23 -7.21 -10.51 11.08
N ASN A 24 -7.41 -9.38 10.40
CA ASN A 24 -7.58 -8.08 11.08
C ASN A 24 -8.92 -8.02 11.82
N ARG A 25 -10.01 -8.53 11.21
CA ARG A 25 -11.32 -8.61 11.86
C ARG A 25 -11.27 -9.43 13.14
N ALA A 26 -10.61 -10.57 13.13
CA ALA A 26 -10.48 -11.45 14.31
C ALA A 26 -9.79 -10.75 15.49
N ARG A 27 -8.99 -9.72 15.22
CA ARG A 27 -8.28 -8.92 16.23
C ARG A 27 -8.92 -7.55 16.50
N GLY A 28 -10.00 -7.22 15.83
CA GLY A 28 -10.63 -5.89 15.92
C GLY A 28 -9.76 -4.75 15.38
N LEU A 29 -8.82 -5.05 14.47
CA LEU A 29 -7.88 -4.09 13.89
C LEU A 29 -8.41 -3.51 12.58
N ARG A 30 -8.08 -2.25 12.33
CA ARG A 30 -8.43 -1.54 11.10
C ARG A 30 -7.20 -1.16 10.30
N VAL A 31 -7.35 -1.16 8.98
CA VAL A 31 -6.26 -0.90 8.04
C VAL A 31 -6.58 0.23 7.08
N VAL A 32 -5.53 0.87 6.57
CA VAL A 32 -5.61 1.91 5.53
C VAL A 32 -4.46 1.73 4.54
N ALA A 33 -4.71 2.00 3.26
CA ALA A 33 -3.70 1.98 2.21
C ALA A 33 -3.40 3.38 1.68
N ALA A 34 -2.12 3.68 1.45
CA ALA A 34 -1.65 4.87 0.76
C ALA A 34 -0.90 4.45 -0.52
N GLU A 35 -1.51 4.68 -1.66
CA GLU A 35 -1.11 4.10 -2.94
C GLU A 35 -0.63 5.17 -3.92
N SER A 36 0.44 4.87 -4.63
CA SER A 36 0.89 5.63 -5.80
C SER A 36 0.82 4.74 -7.04
N CYS A 37 1.85 3.98 -7.38
CA CYS A 37 1.90 3.19 -8.61
C CYS A 37 0.83 2.09 -8.72
N THR A 38 0.29 1.61 -7.61
CA THR A 38 -0.80 0.62 -7.59
C THR A 38 -2.17 1.23 -7.91
N GLY A 39 -2.32 2.56 -7.74
CA GLY A 39 -3.48 3.32 -8.23
C GLY A 39 -4.82 2.90 -7.66
N GLY A 40 -4.87 2.46 -6.39
CA GLY A 40 -6.09 2.01 -5.72
C GLY A 40 -6.32 0.50 -5.74
N LEU A 41 -5.40 -0.29 -6.30
CA LEU A 41 -5.56 -1.74 -6.45
C LEU A 41 -5.61 -2.47 -5.10
N VAL A 42 -4.86 -1.99 -4.08
CA VAL A 42 -4.89 -2.56 -2.72
C VAL A 42 -6.23 -2.27 -2.05
N ALA A 43 -6.70 -1.03 -2.09
CA ALA A 43 -7.99 -0.66 -1.54
C ALA A 43 -9.13 -1.40 -2.25
N ALA A 44 -9.06 -1.53 -3.58
CA ALA A 44 -10.03 -2.29 -4.37
C ALA A 44 -10.06 -3.77 -3.93
N ALA A 45 -8.89 -4.41 -3.79
CA ALA A 45 -8.81 -5.81 -3.36
C ALA A 45 -9.42 -6.03 -1.96
N LEU A 46 -9.13 -5.16 -1.02
CA LEU A 46 -9.69 -5.24 0.33
C LEU A 46 -11.22 -5.07 0.33
N THR A 47 -11.71 -4.11 -0.43
CA THR A 47 -13.16 -3.80 -0.49
C THR A 47 -13.94 -4.79 -1.35
N GLU A 48 -13.29 -5.64 -2.12
CA GLU A 48 -13.93 -6.75 -2.83
C GLU A 48 -14.42 -7.86 -1.89
N ILE A 49 -13.90 -7.88 -0.66
CA ILE A 49 -14.26 -8.91 0.33
C ILE A 49 -15.51 -8.48 1.11
N PRO A 50 -16.60 -9.29 1.10
CA PRO A 50 -17.79 -8.99 1.88
C PRO A 50 -17.47 -8.79 3.37
N GLY A 51 -18.04 -7.75 3.99
CA GLY A 51 -17.78 -7.39 5.39
C GLY A 51 -16.44 -6.69 5.63
N SER A 52 -15.75 -6.24 4.59
CA SER A 52 -14.49 -5.46 4.73
C SER A 52 -14.68 -4.12 5.45
N SER A 53 -15.90 -3.59 5.53
CA SER A 53 -16.23 -2.35 6.25
C SER A 53 -15.86 -2.35 7.73
N ASP A 54 -15.76 -3.53 8.34
CA ASP A 54 -15.33 -3.68 9.73
C ASP A 54 -13.81 -3.45 9.90
N VAL A 55 -13.05 -3.61 8.81
CA VAL A 55 -11.58 -3.60 8.79
C VAL A 55 -11.02 -2.42 8.03
N VAL A 56 -11.60 -2.06 6.89
CA VAL A 56 -11.05 -1.03 5.99
C VAL A 56 -11.53 0.35 6.41
N GLU A 57 -10.57 1.23 6.78
CA GLU A 57 -10.86 2.65 7.05
C GLU A 57 -10.94 3.47 5.78
N GLY A 58 -10.10 3.14 4.79
CA GLY A 58 -10.05 3.87 3.53
C GLY A 58 -8.82 3.55 2.70
N GLY A 59 -8.69 4.28 1.61
CA GLY A 59 -7.53 4.25 0.73
C GLY A 59 -7.27 5.62 0.14
N PHE A 60 -6.01 6.01 0.09
CA PHE A 60 -5.54 7.24 -0.52
C PHE A 60 -4.79 6.90 -1.80
N VAL A 61 -5.24 7.42 -2.92
CA VAL A 61 -4.48 7.36 -4.18
C VAL A 61 -3.81 8.71 -4.38
N THR A 62 -2.50 8.77 -4.07
CA THR A 62 -1.69 9.98 -4.15
C THR A 62 -0.69 9.82 -5.28
N TYR A 63 -1.14 10.08 -6.51
CA TYR A 63 -0.39 9.76 -7.72
C TYR A 63 0.64 10.82 -8.09
N SER A 64 0.41 12.09 -7.73
CA SER A 64 1.34 13.22 -7.89
C SER A 64 2.03 13.58 -6.57
N ASP A 65 3.10 14.35 -6.65
CA ASP A 65 3.81 14.88 -5.49
C ASP A 65 2.94 15.87 -4.71
N GLU A 66 2.15 16.68 -5.43
CA GLU A 66 1.16 17.57 -4.83
C GLU A 66 0.10 16.83 -4.05
N ALA A 67 -0.40 15.70 -4.58
CA ALA A 67 -1.37 14.87 -3.88
C ALA A 67 -0.75 14.21 -2.63
N LYS A 68 0.51 13.75 -2.69
CA LYS A 68 1.23 13.21 -1.52
C LYS A 68 1.32 14.25 -0.41
N SER A 69 1.69 15.48 -0.76
CA SER A 69 1.78 16.58 0.21
C SER A 69 0.41 17.00 0.73
N ALA A 70 -0.56 17.20 -0.14
CA ALA A 70 -1.88 17.72 0.24
C ALA A 70 -2.70 16.73 1.06
N LEU A 71 -2.70 15.45 0.69
CA LEU A 71 -3.54 14.44 1.32
C LEU A 71 -2.86 13.71 2.47
N LEU A 72 -1.56 13.47 2.38
CA LEU A 72 -0.81 12.68 3.35
C LEU A 72 0.27 13.47 4.10
N ASN A 73 0.38 14.75 3.82
CA ASN A 73 1.36 15.65 4.45
C ASN A 73 2.83 15.19 4.25
N VAL A 74 3.10 14.53 3.11
CA VAL A 74 4.48 14.21 2.73
C VAL A 74 5.23 15.53 2.53
N SER A 75 6.39 15.67 3.18
CA SER A 75 7.14 16.92 3.16
C SER A 75 7.75 17.20 1.79
N ARG A 76 7.79 18.45 1.39
CA ARG A 76 8.44 18.86 0.14
C ARG A 76 9.93 18.55 0.17
N ASP A 77 10.58 18.72 1.33
CA ASP A 77 11.99 18.40 1.51
C ASP A 77 12.29 16.92 1.21
N VAL A 78 11.42 16.01 1.64
CA VAL A 78 11.56 14.58 1.33
C VAL A 78 11.39 14.33 -0.17
N LEU A 79 10.37 14.93 -0.80
CA LEU A 79 10.12 14.77 -2.23
C LEU A 79 11.26 15.34 -3.09
N GLU A 80 11.80 16.50 -2.72
CA GLU A 80 12.89 17.15 -3.45
C GLU A 80 14.24 16.43 -3.24
N THR A 81 14.49 15.93 -2.02
CA THR A 81 15.78 15.31 -1.67
C THR A 81 15.88 13.86 -2.13
N PHE A 82 14.83 13.06 -1.89
CA PHE A 82 14.81 11.61 -2.12
C PHE A 82 13.94 11.18 -3.30
N GLY A 83 13.07 12.06 -3.75
CA GLY A 83 12.06 11.80 -4.78
C GLY A 83 10.84 11.05 -4.24
N ALA A 84 9.78 11.04 -5.04
CA ALA A 84 8.54 10.35 -4.71
C ALA A 84 8.72 8.83 -4.57
N VAL A 85 9.63 8.24 -5.32
CA VAL A 85 9.96 6.81 -5.29
C VAL A 85 11.16 6.59 -4.37
N SER A 86 10.89 6.50 -3.08
CA SER A 86 11.93 6.36 -2.04
C SER A 86 11.34 5.78 -0.74
N VAL A 87 12.22 5.23 0.11
CA VAL A 87 11.86 4.78 1.47
C VAL A 87 11.25 5.93 2.27
N ALA A 88 11.87 7.12 2.21
CA ALA A 88 11.40 8.29 2.97
C ALA A 88 9.98 8.71 2.56
N SER A 89 9.70 8.77 1.25
CA SER A 89 8.36 9.08 0.76
C SER A 89 7.33 8.01 1.16
N ALA A 90 7.66 6.74 1.02
CA ALA A 90 6.77 5.64 1.44
C ALA A 90 6.45 5.73 2.94
N TRP A 91 7.48 6.02 3.75
CA TRP A 91 7.32 6.17 5.20
C TRP A 91 6.38 7.33 5.56
N GLU A 92 6.62 8.51 5.03
CA GLU A 92 5.76 9.66 5.29
C GLU A 92 4.33 9.46 4.77
N MET A 93 4.16 8.78 3.63
CA MET A 93 2.83 8.38 3.14
C MET A 93 2.09 7.49 4.14
N ALA A 94 2.76 6.47 4.71
CA ALA A 94 2.16 5.57 5.69
C ALA A 94 1.79 6.29 6.98
N GLN A 95 2.69 7.14 7.49
CA GLN A 95 2.42 7.97 8.67
C GLN A 95 1.27 8.95 8.44
N GLY A 96 1.25 9.59 7.27
CA GLY A 96 0.18 10.50 6.88
C GLY A 96 -1.19 9.80 6.82
N ALA A 97 -1.24 8.59 6.29
CA ALA A 97 -2.47 7.80 6.24
C ALA A 97 -2.98 7.43 7.64
N LEU A 98 -2.10 7.03 8.56
CA LEU A 98 -2.47 6.82 9.97
C LEU A 98 -3.00 8.09 10.63
N ALA A 99 -2.34 9.22 10.40
CA ALA A 99 -2.73 10.50 11.01
C ALA A 99 -4.11 10.98 10.52
N ARG A 100 -4.53 10.60 9.32
CA ARG A 100 -5.80 10.99 8.69
C ARG A 100 -6.96 10.04 8.98
N THR A 101 -6.71 8.88 9.58
CA THR A 101 -7.70 7.83 9.79
C THR A 101 -7.65 7.31 11.24
N ARG A 102 -8.54 6.41 11.57
CA ARG A 102 -8.53 5.66 12.83
C ARG A 102 -7.93 4.25 12.66
N ALA A 103 -7.27 4.00 11.54
CA ALA A 103 -6.64 2.71 11.29
C ALA A 103 -5.54 2.41 12.30
N ASP A 104 -5.35 1.14 12.60
CA ASP A 104 -4.28 0.63 13.45
C ASP A 104 -3.00 0.39 12.66
N THR A 105 -3.15 0.02 11.38
CA THR A 105 -2.04 -0.23 10.46
C THR A 105 -2.27 0.48 9.14
N ALA A 106 -1.24 1.15 8.64
CA ALA A 106 -1.17 1.71 7.30
C ALA A 106 -0.08 1.03 6.49
N VAL A 107 -0.34 0.79 5.22
CA VAL A 107 0.68 0.45 4.22
C VAL A 107 0.78 1.56 3.20
N ALA A 108 2.01 1.88 2.78
CA ALA A 108 2.26 2.79 1.68
C ALA A 108 3.04 2.10 0.56
N ILE A 109 2.73 2.46 -0.69
CA ILE A 109 3.35 1.92 -1.89
C ILE A 109 3.68 3.06 -2.85
N THR A 110 4.94 3.18 -3.23
CA THR A 110 5.39 4.10 -4.28
C THR A 110 6.43 3.42 -5.15
N GLY A 111 6.36 3.59 -6.46
CA GLY A 111 7.26 2.85 -7.35
C GLY A 111 7.13 3.24 -8.81
N ILE A 112 7.94 2.58 -9.63
CA ILE A 112 8.04 2.76 -11.08
C ILE A 112 7.47 1.51 -11.76
N ALA A 113 6.22 1.59 -12.17
CA ALA A 113 5.54 0.46 -12.82
C ALA A 113 5.92 0.30 -14.30
N GLY A 114 6.51 1.31 -14.92
CA GLY A 114 6.90 1.29 -16.31
C GLY A 114 5.75 1.63 -17.28
N PRO A 115 6.01 1.53 -18.61
CA PRO A 115 7.28 1.13 -19.25
C PRO A 115 8.40 2.18 -19.14
N GLY A 116 8.07 3.44 -18.91
CA GLY A 116 9.02 4.54 -18.71
C GLY A 116 9.24 4.89 -17.25
N GLY A 117 10.02 5.95 -17.00
CA GLY A 117 10.24 6.52 -15.67
C GLY A 117 11.38 5.89 -14.86
N GLY A 118 12.01 4.84 -15.38
CA GLY A 118 13.17 4.23 -14.74
C GLY A 118 14.46 5.03 -14.90
N SER A 119 15.39 4.84 -13.98
CA SER A 119 16.75 5.34 -14.02
C SER A 119 17.75 4.23 -13.71
N GLN A 120 19.05 4.50 -13.82
CA GLN A 120 20.08 3.53 -13.48
C GLN A 120 19.98 3.06 -12.02
N HIS A 121 19.64 3.96 -11.09
CA HIS A 121 19.54 3.65 -9.65
C HIS A 121 18.16 3.14 -9.23
N LYS A 122 17.13 3.48 -9.99
CA LYS A 122 15.74 3.07 -9.78
C LYS A 122 15.15 2.61 -11.13
N PRO A 123 15.50 1.40 -11.60
CA PRO A 123 14.96 0.88 -12.86
C PRO A 123 13.45 0.64 -12.77
N VAL A 124 12.82 0.42 -13.93
CA VAL A 124 11.42 -0.06 -13.98
C VAL A 124 11.28 -1.32 -13.14
N GLY A 125 10.22 -1.40 -12.35
CA GLY A 125 9.98 -2.47 -11.40
C GLY A 125 10.48 -2.18 -9.97
N THR A 126 11.16 -1.05 -9.76
CA THR A 126 11.54 -0.59 -8.40
C THR A 126 10.32 -0.08 -7.67
N VAL A 127 10.01 -0.68 -6.53
CA VAL A 127 8.88 -0.30 -5.65
C VAL A 127 9.36 -0.24 -4.21
N PHE A 128 8.96 0.81 -3.52
CA PHE A 128 9.18 0.99 -2.08
C PHE A 128 7.87 0.83 -1.32
N PHE A 129 7.97 0.16 -0.20
CA PHE A 129 6.88 -0.10 0.73
C PHE A 129 7.22 0.46 2.10
N ALA A 130 6.21 0.88 2.83
CA ALA A 130 6.32 1.15 4.26
C ALA A 130 5.07 0.68 4.98
N ARG A 131 5.24 0.16 6.19
CA ARG A 131 4.16 -0.13 7.12
C ARG A 131 4.33 0.72 8.36
N ALA A 132 3.28 1.43 8.75
CA ALA A 132 3.21 2.15 10.00
C ALA A 132 2.10 1.55 10.88
N ARG A 133 2.33 1.45 12.18
CA ARG A 133 1.35 0.97 13.16
C ARG A 133 1.11 2.02 14.23
N ARG A 134 -0.14 2.15 14.63
CA ARG A 134 -0.54 3.08 15.70
C ARG A 134 0.06 2.63 17.02
N GLY A 135 0.67 3.57 17.73
CA GLY A 135 1.30 3.29 19.01
C GLY A 135 2.65 2.55 18.96
N ALA A 136 3.11 2.14 17.77
CA ALA A 136 4.45 1.57 17.64
C ALA A 136 5.53 2.65 17.78
N ASN A 137 6.71 2.21 18.22
CA ASN A 137 7.88 3.09 18.28
C ASN A 137 8.21 3.61 16.87
N PRO A 138 8.31 4.94 16.65
CA PRO A 138 8.66 5.50 15.34
C PRO A 138 9.98 4.99 14.76
N THR A 139 10.88 4.46 15.58
CA THR A 139 12.14 3.84 15.12
C THR A 139 11.96 2.41 14.60
N GLU A 140 10.83 1.77 14.87
CA GLU A 140 10.47 0.45 14.33
C GLU A 140 9.80 0.59 12.97
N VAL A 141 10.51 1.22 12.04
CA VAL A 141 10.05 1.39 10.66
C VAL A 141 10.19 0.09 9.91
N VAL A 142 9.08 -0.44 9.41
CA VAL A 142 9.12 -1.47 8.40
C VAL A 142 9.02 -0.77 7.05
N ALA A 143 10.16 -0.66 6.38
CA ALA A 143 10.23 -0.14 5.02
C ALA A 143 11.14 -1.06 4.20
N ASP A 144 10.76 -1.33 2.98
CA ASP A 144 11.47 -2.27 2.10
C ASP A 144 11.46 -1.76 0.66
N ARG A 145 12.48 -2.16 -0.09
CA ARG A 145 12.57 -1.99 -1.53
C ARG A 145 12.46 -3.35 -2.19
N LYS A 146 11.60 -3.45 -3.20
CA LYS A 146 11.54 -4.59 -4.11
C LYS A 146 11.88 -4.15 -5.52
N ASP A 147 12.68 -4.94 -6.18
CA ASP A 147 13.01 -4.77 -7.59
C ASP A 147 12.40 -5.95 -8.37
N PHE A 148 11.20 -5.74 -8.91
CA PHE A 148 10.45 -6.78 -9.61
C PHE A 148 10.97 -7.02 -11.04
N GLY A 149 11.80 -6.14 -11.54
CA GLY A 149 12.24 -6.19 -12.93
C GLY A 149 11.13 -5.76 -13.91
N ASP A 150 11.34 -6.09 -15.17
CA ASP A 150 10.38 -5.76 -16.24
C ASP A 150 9.32 -6.86 -16.39
N LEU A 151 8.34 -6.83 -15.50
CA LEU A 151 7.14 -7.67 -15.57
C LEU A 151 6.02 -7.03 -16.39
N GLY A 152 6.31 -5.91 -17.07
CA GLY A 152 5.30 -5.02 -17.61
C GLY A 152 4.54 -4.26 -16.53
N ARG A 153 3.90 -3.15 -16.92
CA ARG A 153 3.19 -2.27 -15.98
C ARG A 153 2.15 -2.99 -15.12
N GLY A 154 1.36 -3.88 -15.71
CA GLY A 154 0.35 -4.66 -14.99
C GLY A 154 0.97 -5.64 -13.99
N GLY A 155 2.03 -6.34 -14.40
CA GLY A 155 2.74 -7.30 -13.55
C GLY A 155 3.40 -6.63 -12.34
N VAL A 156 4.09 -5.50 -12.53
CA VAL A 156 4.68 -4.74 -11.42
C VAL A 156 3.61 -4.27 -10.43
N ARG A 157 2.49 -3.71 -10.91
CA ARG A 157 1.38 -3.27 -10.06
C ARG A 157 0.73 -4.42 -9.30
N LEU A 158 0.56 -5.57 -9.93
CA LEU A 158 0.02 -6.77 -9.29
C LEU A 158 0.94 -7.26 -8.17
N GLN A 159 2.22 -7.42 -8.44
CA GLN A 159 3.19 -7.84 -7.42
C GLN A 159 3.31 -6.84 -6.27
N ALA A 160 3.28 -5.54 -6.59
CA ALA A 160 3.28 -4.49 -5.57
C ALA A 160 2.03 -4.54 -4.68
N ALA A 161 0.86 -4.80 -5.25
CA ALA A 161 -0.37 -4.93 -4.47
C ALA A 161 -0.35 -6.17 -3.56
N LEU A 162 0.16 -7.31 -4.04
CA LEU A 162 0.33 -8.52 -3.23
C LEU A 162 1.27 -8.26 -2.05
N CYS A 163 2.45 -7.67 -2.27
CA CYS A 163 3.38 -7.33 -1.18
C CYS A 163 2.75 -6.35 -0.16
N ALA A 164 1.97 -5.38 -0.64
CA ALA A 164 1.30 -4.44 0.26
C ALA A 164 0.22 -5.12 1.12
N LEU A 165 -0.54 -6.05 0.56
CA LEU A 165 -1.50 -6.85 1.31
C LEU A 165 -0.82 -7.71 2.37
N GLU A 166 0.33 -8.33 2.07
CA GLU A 166 1.11 -9.07 3.06
C GLU A 166 1.53 -8.19 4.24
N LEU A 167 1.93 -6.95 3.98
CA LEU A 167 2.31 -5.98 5.02
C LEU A 167 1.14 -5.54 5.91
N LEU A 168 -0.10 -5.71 5.45
CA LEU A 168 -1.32 -5.46 6.24
C LEU A 168 -1.75 -6.64 7.10
N MET A 169 -1.09 -7.80 7.00
CA MET A 169 -1.33 -8.89 7.94
C MET A 169 -0.98 -8.45 9.37
N PRO A 170 -1.81 -8.80 10.36
CA PRO A 170 -1.51 -8.49 11.75
C PRO A 170 -0.16 -9.08 12.18
N VAL A 171 0.63 -8.31 12.91
CA VAL A 171 1.89 -8.78 13.48
C VAL A 171 1.58 -9.60 14.73
N GLU A 172 2.23 -10.74 14.88
CA GLU A 172 2.20 -11.47 16.14
C GLU A 172 2.96 -10.62 17.19
N GLU A 173 2.28 -10.27 18.27
CA GLU A 173 2.94 -9.67 19.42
C GLU A 173 3.78 -10.78 20.04
N SER A 174 5.10 -10.58 20.05
CA SER A 174 5.98 -11.45 20.84
C SER A 174 5.59 -11.31 22.31
N PRO A 175 5.47 -12.42 23.04
CA PRO A 175 5.09 -12.44 24.45
C PRO A 175 6.08 -11.69 25.34
#